data_036ff1ffb9717eeb27119cd5a0bc3726
#
_entry.id   036ff1ffb9717eeb27119cd5a0bc3726
#
_cell.length_a   1.000
_cell.length_b   1.000
_cell.length_c   1.000
_cell.angle_alpha   90.00
_cell.angle_beta   90.00
_cell.angle_gamma   90.00
#
_symmetry.space_group_name_H-M   'P 1'
#
loop_
_entity.id
_entity.type
_entity.pdbx_description
1 polymer ?
#
loop_
_entity_poly.entity_id
_entity_poly.type
_entity_poly.pdbx_seq_one_letter_code
_entity_poly.pdbx_strand_id
1 'polypeptide(L)'
;FKAIGTTLAGLAQCGAWGCFDEFNRIDISVLSVISTQLQTIRSALVSGLPTFTFEGVKIALDSKVGIFITMNPGYAGRTELPESVKALFRPVVCVAPDLEMICLISLFSDGFLQAKVLAKKMTVLYKLAQEQLSKQSHYDWGLRALNSVLRMAGVLKRASPDINEALVLMRALRDMNHPKFVYEDVPLFLGLIRDLFPGMECQRVGYPKFNAAVEAVLTKNDYIVLPYQVDKVVQMYETMMTRHSTMLVGPTGGGKSVVVQTLANAQTLLGLTTTIRTLNPKACSVIELYGILDPVTRDWTDGLLSNIFREMNKPTDKEERRYIMFDGDVDALWIEN
;
A
#
# COMPACT_ATOMS: atom_id res chain seq x y z
N PHE A 1 12.50 -9.41 -20.64
CA PHE A 1 12.39 -10.86 -20.81
C PHE A 1 13.67 -11.60 -20.40
N LYS A 2 14.90 -11.07 -20.63
CA LYS A 2 16.16 -11.74 -20.24
C LYS A 2 16.24 -12.08 -18.74
N ALA A 3 15.86 -11.16 -17.86
CA ALA A 3 15.88 -11.40 -16.42
C ALA A 3 14.98 -12.57 -16.01
N ILE A 4 13.75 -12.63 -16.56
CA ILE A 4 12.83 -13.74 -16.31
C ILE A 4 13.37 -15.05 -16.86
N GLY A 5 13.95 -15.04 -18.08
CA GLY A 5 14.59 -16.22 -18.67
C GLY A 5 15.71 -16.77 -17.79
N THR A 6 16.58 -15.90 -17.26
CA THR A 6 17.65 -16.31 -16.32
C THR A 6 17.07 -16.91 -15.04
N THR A 7 15.99 -16.31 -14.49
CA THR A 7 15.31 -16.85 -13.30
C THR A 7 14.70 -18.22 -13.58
N LEU A 8 13.99 -18.37 -14.71
CA LEU A 8 13.38 -19.65 -15.11
C LEU A 8 14.45 -20.74 -15.33
N ALA A 9 15.58 -20.40 -15.96
CA ALA A 9 16.71 -21.32 -16.13
C ALA A 9 17.27 -21.76 -14.77
N GLY A 10 17.41 -20.84 -13.82
CA GLY A 10 17.86 -21.15 -12.47
C GLY A 10 16.88 -22.07 -11.74
N LEU A 11 15.57 -21.77 -11.77
CA LEU A 11 14.52 -22.59 -11.16
C LEU A 11 14.51 -24.02 -11.75
N ALA A 12 14.63 -24.15 -13.07
CA ALA A 12 14.66 -25.45 -13.74
C ALA A 12 15.85 -26.31 -13.30
N GLN A 13 17.02 -25.71 -13.09
CA GLN A 13 18.23 -26.42 -12.69
C GLN A 13 18.25 -26.81 -11.20
N CYS A 14 17.70 -25.97 -10.31
CA CYS A 14 17.73 -26.25 -8.88
C CYS A 14 16.46 -26.96 -8.36
N GLY A 15 15.45 -27.17 -9.20
CA GLY A 15 14.19 -27.80 -8.80
C GLY A 15 13.38 -26.99 -7.80
N ALA A 16 13.59 -25.67 -7.74
CA ALA A 16 12.89 -24.80 -6.81
C ALA A 16 11.52 -24.36 -7.35
N TRP A 17 10.65 -23.94 -6.43
CA TRP A 17 9.36 -23.36 -6.77
C TRP A 17 9.50 -21.84 -6.96
N GLY A 18 9.00 -21.35 -8.09
CA GLY A 18 8.91 -19.93 -8.40
C GLY A 18 7.47 -19.43 -8.39
N CYS A 19 7.18 -18.37 -7.67
CA CYS A 19 5.89 -17.70 -7.68
C CYS A 19 6.05 -16.30 -8.30
N PHE A 20 5.37 -16.08 -9.43
CA PHE A 20 5.35 -14.80 -10.13
C PHE A 20 4.03 -14.10 -9.81
N ASP A 21 4.10 -13.10 -8.93
CA ASP A 21 2.93 -12.33 -8.49
C ASP A 21 2.53 -11.28 -9.54
N GLU A 22 1.21 -11.00 -9.64
CA GLU A 22 0.67 -10.00 -10.57
C GLU A 22 1.07 -10.21 -12.05
N PHE A 23 1.06 -11.46 -12.51
CA PHE A 23 1.61 -11.86 -13.82
C PHE A 23 0.93 -11.17 -15.02
N ASN A 24 -0.30 -10.70 -14.86
CA ASN A 24 -1.05 -9.95 -15.88
C ASN A 24 -0.69 -8.45 -15.97
N ARG A 25 0.33 -7.99 -15.25
CA ARG A 25 0.91 -6.65 -15.41
C ARG A 25 2.03 -6.57 -16.45
N ILE A 26 2.49 -7.73 -16.92
CA ILE A 26 3.54 -7.82 -17.93
C ILE A 26 2.95 -7.46 -19.30
N ASP A 27 3.72 -6.72 -20.12
CA ASP A 27 3.32 -6.40 -21.49
C ASP A 27 3.10 -7.64 -22.34
N ILE A 28 2.09 -7.61 -23.22
CA ILE A 28 1.71 -8.74 -24.08
C ILE A 28 2.88 -9.22 -24.94
N SER A 29 3.71 -8.31 -25.44
CA SER A 29 4.91 -8.63 -26.24
C SER A 29 5.92 -9.47 -25.46
N VAL A 30 6.09 -9.16 -24.17
CA VAL A 30 6.99 -9.92 -23.27
C VAL A 30 6.35 -11.24 -22.85
N LEU A 31 5.03 -11.26 -22.62
CA LEU A 31 4.30 -12.49 -22.29
C LEU A 31 4.40 -13.58 -23.35
N SER A 32 4.45 -13.22 -24.64
CA SER A 32 4.62 -14.19 -25.73
C SER A 32 5.97 -14.92 -25.65
N VAL A 33 7.04 -14.19 -25.33
CA VAL A 33 8.38 -14.77 -25.14
C VAL A 33 8.41 -15.68 -23.92
N ILE A 34 7.85 -15.22 -22.79
CA ILE A 34 7.76 -16.01 -21.57
C ILE A 34 6.94 -17.29 -21.78
N SER A 35 5.86 -17.21 -22.56
CA SER A 35 5.06 -18.37 -22.94
C SER A 35 5.90 -19.45 -23.61
N THR A 36 6.74 -19.06 -24.57
CA THR A 36 7.65 -19.98 -25.26
C THR A 36 8.68 -20.59 -24.30
N GLN A 37 9.25 -19.80 -23.40
CA GLN A 37 10.18 -20.28 -22.38
C GLN A 37 9.52 -21.30 -21.45
N LEU A 38 8.31 -21.00 -20.95
CA LEU A 38 7.53 -21.90 -20.09
C LEU A 38 7.15 -23.19 -20.81
N GLN A 39 6.75 -23.09 -22.08
CA GLN A 39 6.41 -24.26 -22.90
C GLN A 39 7.62 -25.17 -23.11
N THR A 40 8.82 -24.61 -23.31
CA THR A 40 10.07 -25.38 -23.44
C THR A 40 10.35 -26.17 -22.16
N ILE A 41 10.25 -25.54 -20.97
CA ILE A 41 10.43 -26.22 -19.68
C ILE A 41 9.39 -27.33 -19.49
N ARG A 42 8.10 -27.01 -19.77
CA ARG A 42 7.02 -27.99 -19.65
C ARG A 42 7.21 -29.19 -20.56
N SER A 43 7.59 -28.99 -21.81
CA SER A 43 7.85 -30.07 -22.76
C SER A 43 9.00 -30.98 -22.30
N ALA A 44 10.06 -30.39 -21.75
CA ALA A 44 11.18 -31.14 -21.18
C ALA A 44 10.76 -31.96 -19.94
N LEU A 45 9.94 -31.39 -19.08
CA LEU A 45 9.36 -32.09 -17.90
C LEU A 45 8.48 -33.28 -18.30
N VAL A 46 7.57 -33.08 -19.27
CA VAL A 46 6.70 -34.15 -19.77
C VAL A 46 7.51 -35.27 -20.43
N SER A 47 8.57 -34.90 -21.11
CA SER A 47 9.46 -35.89 -21.75
C SER A 47 10.46 -36.58 -20.79
N GLY A 48 10.48 -36.18 -19.52
CA GLY A 48 11.34 -36.75 -18.48
C GLY A 48 12.84 -36.58 -18.76
N LEU A 49 13.22 -35.53 -19.49
CA LEU A 49 14.61 -35.33 -19.91
C LEU A 49 15.44 -34.78 -18.72
N PRO A 50 16.64 -35.36 -18.44
CA PRO A 50 17.52 -34.85 -17.39
C PRO A 50 18.24 -33.55 -17.79
N THR A 51 18.29 -33.26 -19.10
CA THR A 51 18.88 -32.04 -19.68
C THR A 51 18.09 -31.61 -20.89
N PHE A 52 17.96 -30.31 -21.11
CA PHE A 52 17.27 -29.76 -22.28
C PHE A 52 17.92 -28.46 -22.74
N THR A 53 17.60 -28.02 -23.95
CA THR A 53 18.11 -26.76 -24.49
C THR A 53 17.12 -25.62 -24.14
N PHE A 54 17.60 -24.64 -23.40
CA PHE A 54 16.84 -23.44 -23.01
C PHE A 54 17.57 -22.22 -23.55
N GLU A 55 16.91 -21.41 -24.39
CA GLU A 55 17.50 -20.23 -25.07
C GLU A 55 18.87 -20.49 -25.74
N GLY A 56 19.02 -21.66 -26.35
CA GLY A 56 20.26 -22.04 -27.04
C GLY A 56 21.34 -22.63 -26.12
N VAL A 57 21.14 -22.67 -24.82
CA VAL A 57 22.08 -23.25 -23.84
C VAL A 57 21.53 -24.56 -23.31
N LYS A 58 22.37 -25.60 -23.26
CA LYS A 58 22.01 -26.89 -22.66
C LYS A 58 22.13 -26.79 -21.13
N ILE A 59 21.03 -26.97 -20.42
CA ILE A 59 20.95 -26.90 -18.96
C ILE A 59 20.37 -28.20 -18.37
N ALA A 60 20.66 -28.46 -17.09
CA ALA A 60 20.08 -29.57 -16.35
C ALA A 60 18.59 -29.24 -15.97
N LEU A 61 17.80 -30.30 -15.81
CA LEU A 61 16.42 -30.19 -15.40
C LEU A 61 16.17 -31.05 -14.16
N ASP A 62 15.76 -30.41 -13.07
CA ASP A 62 15.19 -31.10 -11.89
C ASP A 62 13.67 -31.12 -11.99
N SER A 63 13.11 -32.33 -11.98
CA SER A 63 11.64 -32.55 -12.10
C SER A 63 10.81 -31.96 -10.95
N LYS A 64 11.45 -31.53 -9.86
CA LYS A 64 10.80 -30.89 -8.71
C LYS A 64 10.42 -29.43 -8.94
N VAL A 65 10.86 -28.84 -10.04
CA VAL A 65 10.56 -27.43 -10.37
C VAL A 65 9.06 -27.22 -10.44
N GLY A 66 8.58 -26.14 -9.78
CA GLY A 66 7.19 -25.70 -9.82
C GLY A 66 7.08 -24.23 -10.17
N ILE A 67 6.22 -23.88 -11.10
CA ILE A 67 6.00 -22.50 -11.52
C ILE A 67 4.56 -22.12 -11.22
N PHE A 68 4.40 -21.09 -10.42
CA PHE A 68 3.10 -20.54 -9.98
C PHE A 68 2.98 -19.10 -10.43
N ILE A 69 1.80 -18.72 -10.84
CA ILE A 69 1.47 -17.33 -11.17
C ILE A 69 0.25 -16.89 -10.37
N THR A 70 0.19 -15.64 -9.96
CA THR A 70 -1.02 -15.03 -9.43
C THR A 70 -1.51 -13.93 -10.36
N MET A 71 -2.80 -13.73 -10.38
CA MET A 71 -3.41 -12.61 -11.11
C MET A 71 -4.75 -12.23 -10.51
N ASN A 72 -5.10 -10.96 -10.61
CA ASN A 72 -6.42 -10.45 -10.27
C ASN A 72 -7.14 -10.07 -11.57
N PRO A 73 -8.23 -10.76 -11.93
CA PRO A 73 -9.02 -10.40 -13.12
C PRO A 73 -9.78 -9.08 -12.92
N GLY A 74 -10.04 -8.35 -14.01
CA GLY A 74 -10.99 -7.23 -14.03
C GLY A 74 -10.51 -5.88 -13.51
N TYR A 75 -9.22 -5.68 -13.24
CA TYR A 75 -8.68 -4.35 -12.88
C TYR A 75 -8.28 -3.55 -14.12
N ALA A 76 -8.59 -2.26 -14.12
CA ALA A 76 -8.17 -1.33 -15.17
C ALA A 76 -6.63 -1.31 -15.32
N GLY A 77 -6.14 -1.33 -16.56
CA GLY A 77 -4.69 -1.32 -16.86
C GLY A 77 -4.00 -2.68 -16.78
N ARG A 78 -4.74 -3.79 -16.59
CA ARG A 78 -4.21 -5.15 -16.65
C ARG A 78 -4.62 -5.84 -17.95
N THR A 79 -3.67 -6.54 -18.57
CA THR A 79 -3.92 -7.29 -19.79
C THR A 79 -4.52 -8.66 -19.48
N GLU A 80 -5.44 -9.10 -20.33
CA GLU A 80 -5.89 -10.49 -20.30
C GLU A 80 -4.74 -11.39 -20.78
N LEU A 81 -4.50 -12.50 -20.06
CA LEU A 81 -3.48 -13.43 -20.48
C LEU A 81 -3.86 -14.07 -21.83
N PRO A 82 -2.92 -14.16 -22.78
CA PRO A 82 -3.12 -14.89 -24.03
C PRO A 82 -3.50 -16.35 -23.77
N GLU A 83 -4.33 -16.93 -24.63
CA GLU A 83 -4.76 -18.33 -24.51
C GLU A 83 -3.59 -19.32 -24.49
N SER A 84 -2.51 -19.00 -25.20
CA SER A 84 -1.27 -19.78 -25.18
C SER A 84 -0.64 -19.88 -23.79
N VAL A 85 -0.73 -18.81 -22.97
CA VAL A 85 -0.26 -18.78 -21.59
C VAL A 85 -1.24 -19.49 -20.68
N LYS A 86 -2.55 -19.20 -20.81
CA LYS A 86 -3.60 -19.86 -19.99
C LYS A 86 -3.55 -21.36 -20.08
N ALA A 87 -3.31 -21.92 -21.28
CA ALA A 87 -3.21 -23.37 -21.52
C ALA A 87 -2.02 -24.05 -20.82
N LEU A 88 -1.01 -23.28 -20.41
CA LEU A 88 0.17 -23.82 -19.70
C LEU A 88 -0.08 -24.02 -18.22
N PHE A 89 -1.06 -23.34 -17.64
CA PHE A 89 -1.34 -23.35 -16.22
C PHE A 89 -2.65 -24.04 -15.88
N ARG A 90 -2.69 -24.66 -14.71
CA ARG A 90 -3.93 -25.17 -14.12
C ARG A 90 -4.60 -24.04 -13.32
N PRO A 91 -5.78 -23.54 -13.74
CA PRO A 91 -6.45 -22.48 -13.00
C PRO A 91 -6.97 -23.00 -11.66
N VAL A 92 -6.73 -22.23 -10.61
CA VAL A 92 -7.29 -22.41 -9.27
C VAL A 92 -7.94 -21.09 -8.88
N VAL A 93 -9.23 -21.10 -8.65
CA VAL A 93 -9.99 -19.90 -8.32
C VAL A 93 -10.03 -19.70 -6.80
N CYS A 94 -9.60 -18.52 -6.36
CA CYS A 94 -9.76 -18.09 -4.98
C CYS A 94 -11.03 -17.24 -4.88
N VAL A 95 -12.00 -17.70 -4.11
CA VAL A 95 -13.24 -16.97 -3.85
C VAL A 95 -13.03 -15.86 -2.83
N ALA A 96 -13.85 -14.81 -2.89
CA ALA A 96 -13.83 -13.75 -1.89
C ALA A 96 -14.14 -14.36 -0.49
N PRO A 97 -13.31 -14.03 0.51
CA PRO A 97 -13.51 -14.56 1.86
C PRO A 97 -14.75 -13.94 2.52
N ASP A 98 -15.29 -14.65 3.52
CA ASP A 98 -16.32 -14.10 4.40
C ASP A 98 -15.73 -13.01 5.30
N LEU A 99 -16.03 -11.78 4.97
CA LEU A 99 -15.53 -10.61 5.71
C LEU A 99 -16.09 -10.54 7.13
N GLU A 100 -17.32 -10.99 7.36
CA GLU A 100 -17.93 -11.00 8.70
C GLU A 100 -17.19 -11.97 9.62
N MET A 101 -16.86 -13.15 9.14
CA MET A 101 -16.11 -14.14 9.89
C MET A 101 -14.69 -13.64 10.22
N ILE A 102 -14.01 -12.99 9.27
CA ILE A 102 -12.68 -12.42 9.49
C ILE A 102 -12.73 -11.31 10.55
N CYS A 103 -13.71 -10.41 10.46
CA CYS A 103 -13.91 -9.37 11.47
C CYS A 103 -14.19 -9.95 12.85
N LEU A 104 -15.06 -10.96 12.93
CA LEU A 104 -15.40 -11.64 14.18
C LEU A 104 -14.15 -12.24 14.85
N ILE A 105 -13.38 -13.00 14.10
CA ILE A 105 -12.17 -13.66 14.63
C ILE A 105 -11.15 -12.61 15.08
N SER A 106 -10.92 -11.57 14.28
CA SER A 106 -9.93 -10.52 14.59
C SER A 106 -10.34 -9.70 15.81
N LEU A 107 -11.61 -9.28 15.90
CA LEU A 107 -12.10 -8.54 17.08
C LEU A 107 -12.07 -9.41 18.34
N PHE A 108 -12.46 -10.67 18.24
CA PHE A 108 -12.40 -11.60 19.37
C PHE A 108 -10.95 -11.81 19.84
N SER A 109 -10.02 -11.99 18.91
CA SER A 109 -8.58 -12.10 19.20
C SER A 109 -8.02 -10.86 19.92
N ASP A 110 -8.52 -9.66 19.60
CA ASP A 110 -8.14 -8.40 20.24
C ASP A 110 -8.88 -8.13 21.57
N GLY A 111 -9.71 -9.08 22.05
CA GLY A 111 -10.38 -9.03 23.34
C GLY A 111 -11.70 -8.26 23.35
N PHE A 112 -12.39 -8.14 22.22
CA PHE A 112 -13.73 -7.56 22.16
C PHE A 112 -14.77 -8.61 22.57
N LEU A 113 -15.52 -8.33 23.63
CA LEU A 113 -16.60 -9.22 24.12
C LEU A 113 -17.82 -9.20 23.19
N GLN A 114 -18.11 -8.06 22.57
CA GLN A 114 -19.21 -7.87 21.63
C GLN A 114 -18.80 -8.13 20.17
N ALA A 115 -17.72 -8.88 19.93
CA ALA A 115 -17.12 -9.09 18.62
C ALA A 115 -18.13 -9.48 17.52
N LYS A 116 -19.12 -10.35 17.83
CA LYS A 116 -20.15 -10.80 16.89
C LYS A 116 -21.04 -9.65 16.37
N VAL A 117 -21.50 -8.80 17.25
CA VAL A 117 -22.36 -7.65 16.88
C VAL A 117 -21.54 -6.61 16.14
N LEU A 118 -20.33 -6.33 16.62
CA LEU A 118 -19.44 -5.33 16.05
C LEU A 118 -18.91 -5.74 14.66
N ALA A 119 -18.60 -7.01 14.45
CA ALA A 119 -18.23 -7.55 13.14
C ALA A 119 -19.32 -7.33 12.11
N LYS A 120 -20.57 -7.62 12.46
CA LYS A 120 -21.72 -7.40 11.57
C LYS A 120 -21.92 -5.91 11.25
N LYS A 121 -21.82 -5.02 12.26
CA LYS A 121 -21.90 -3.56 12.02
C LYS A 121 -20.81 -3.06 11.08
N MET A 122 -19.58 -3.54 11.25
CA MET A 122 -18.45 -3.16 10.42
C MET A 122 -18.63 -3.61 8.96
N THR A 123 -19.03 -4.85 8.74
CA THR A 123 -19.25 -5.38 7.38
C THR A 123 -20.42 -4.71 6.67
N VAL A 124 -21.50 -4.44 7.40
CA VAL A 124 -22.65 -3.67 6.86
C VAL A 124 -22.22 -2.25 6.48
N LEU A 125 -21.43 -1.56 7.34
CA LEU A 125 -20.93 -0.22 7.02
C LEU A 125 -20.11 -0.22 5.73
N TYR A 126 -19.19 -1.17 5.57
CA TYR A 126 -18.35 -1.26 4.37
C TYR A 126 -19.17 -1.54 3.11
N LYS A 127 -20.17 -2.41 3.22
CA LYS A 127 -21.09 -2.70 2.10
C LYS A 127 -21.91 -1.45 1.71
N LEU A 128 -22.51 -0.78 2.70
CA LEU A 128 -23.30 0.44 2.44
C LEU A 128 -22.42 1.57 1.90
N ALA A 129 -21.22 1.74 2.45
CA ALA A 129 -20.29 2.74 1.95
C ALA A 129 -19.85 2.46 0.50
N GLN A 130 -19.59 1.19 0.16
CA GLN A 130 -19.28 0.79 -1.21
C GLN A 130 -20.44 1.04 -2.18
N GLU A 131 -21.68 0.90 -1.75
CA GLU A 131 -22.86 1.09 -2.58
C GLU A 131 -23.26 2.56 -2.73
N GLN A 132 -23.18 3.34 -1.65
CA GLN A 132 -23.75 4.69 -1.56
C GLN A 132 -22.75 5.83 -1.79
N LEU A 133 -21.47 5.66 -1.47
CA LEU A 133 -20.48 6.70 -1.68
C LEU A 133 -20.06 6.77 -3.16
N SER A 134 -19.45 7.89 -3.55
CA SER A 134 -18.94 8.08 -4.90
C SER A 134 -17.91 7.01 -5.29
N LYS A 135 -17.81 6.72 -6.60
CA LYS A 135 -16.89 5.68 -7.13
C LYS A 135 -15.51 6.28 -7.40
N GLN A 136 -14.81 6.71 -6.35
CA GLN A 136 -13.46 7.23 -6.47
C GLN A 136 -12.44 6.09 -6.63
N SER A 137 -11.46 6.27 -7.51
CA SER A 137 -10.43 5.26 -7.79
C SER A 137 -9.53 4.93 -6.59
N HIS A 138 -9.43 5.84 -5.62
CA HIS A 138 -8.61 5.67 -4.41
C HIS A 138 -9.40 5.11 -3.21
N TYR A 139 -10.72 4.88 -3.34
CA TYR A 139 -11.50 4.24 -2.30
C TYR A 139 -11.25 2.73 -2.30
N ASP A 140 -10.83 2.21 -1.15
CA ASP A 140 -10.59 0.79 -0.94
C ASP A 140 -11.54 0.26 0.14
N TRP A 141 -12.40 -0.65 -0.26
CA TRP A 141 -13.38 -1.36 0.59
C TRP A 141 -12.99 -2.83 0.79
N GLY A 142 -11.79 -3.19 0.34
CA GLY A 142 -11.29 -4.54 0.39
C GLY A 142 -10.78 -4.98 1.77
N LEU A 143 -10.36 -6.24 1.83
CA LEU A 143 -9.86 -6.87 3.06
C LEU A 143 -8.66 -6.13 3.67
N ARG A 144 -7.80 -5.53 2.85
CA ARG A 144 -6.63 -4.76 3.35
C ARG A 144 -7.04 -3.54 4.16
N ALA A 145 -8.03 -2.79 3.67
CA ALA A 145 -8.57 -1.62 4.37
C ALA A 145 -9.26 -2.04 5.67
N LEU A 146 -10.07 -3.09 5.61
CA LEU A 146 -10.76 -3.67 6.75
C LEU A 146 -9.78 -4.12 7.85
N ASN A 147 -8.74 -4.88 7.49
CA ASN A 147 -7.70 -5.32 8.43
C ASN A 147 -6.96 -4.16 9.09
N SER A 148 -6.77 -3.06 8.38
CA SER A 148 -6.13 -1.87 8.94
C SER A 148 -6.97 -1.24 10.05
N VAL A 149 -8.29 -1.17 9.85
CA VAL A 149 -9.22 -0.68 10.88
C VAL A 149 -9.28 -1.62 12.07
N LEU A 150 -9.32 -2.94 11.83
CA LEU A 150 -9.31 -3.94 12.91
C LEU A 150 -8.05 -3.82 13.78
N ARG A 151 -6.87 -3.71 13.16
CA ARG A 151 -5.61 -3.49 13.91
C ARG A 151 -5.65 -2.21 14.73
N MET A 152 -6.16 -1.12 14.17
CA MET A 152 -6.30 0.14 14.89
C MET A 152 -7.29 0.02 16.06
N ALA A 153 -8.42 -0.64 15.86
CA ALA A 153 -9.38 -0.92 16.92
C ALA A 153 -8.76 -1.73 18.06
N GLY A 154 -7.96 -2.75 17.73
CA GLY A 154 -7.21 -3.54 18.73
C GLY A 154 -6.20 -2.70 19.51
N VAL A 155 -5.46 -1.81 18.84
CA VAL A 155 -4.53 -0.88 19.52
C VAL A 155 -5.29 0.06 20.47
N LEU A 156 -6.39 0.65 20.02
CA LEU A 156 -7.22 1.54 20.84
C LEU A 156 -7.84 0.79 22.03
N LYS A 157 -8.29 -0.45 21.85
CA LYS A 157 -8.85 -1.27 22.94
C LYS A 157 -7.80 -1.55 24.02
N ARG A 158 -6.58 -1.91 23.61
CA ARG A 158 -5.46 -2.16 24.55
C ARG A 158 -5.01 -0.88 25.30
N ALA A 159 -5.03 0.27 24.60
CA ALA A 159 -4.68 1.55 25.21
C ALA A 159 -5.74 2.05 26.20
N SER A 160 -6.99 1.66 26.03
CA SER A 160 -8.13 2.12 26.84
C SER A 160 -9.13 0.98 27.07
N PRO A 161 -8.82 0.01 27.97
CA PRO A 161 -9.63 -1.20 28.16
C PRO A 161 -11.07 -0.91 28.66
N ASP A 162 -11.25 0.18 29.42
CA ASP A 162 -12.49 0.51 30.09
C ASP A 162 -13.50 1.25 29.19
N ILE A 163 -13.09 1.68 28.00
CA ILE A 163 -13.98 2.39 27.09
C ILE A 163 -14.93 1.39 26.41
N ASN A 164 -16.18 1.84 26.16
CA ASN A 164 -17.18 1.05 25.43
C ASN A 164 -16.62 0.57 24.08
N GLU A 165 -16.70 -0.74 23.85
CA GLU A 165 -16.15 -1.40 22.64
C GLU A 165 -16.74 -0.85 21.34
N ALA A 166 -18.01 -0.53 21.33
CA ALA A 166 -18.66 0.07 20.17
C ALA A 166 -18.10 1.47 19.88
N LEU A 167 -17.78 2.25 20.90
CA LEU A 167 -17.14 3.57 20.75
C LEU A 167 -15.71 3.46 20.21
N VAL A 168 -14.95 2.47 20.70
CA VAL A 168 -13.59 2.17 20.20
C VAL A 168 -13.61 1.83 18.72
N LEU A 169 -14.52 0.93 18.31
CA LEU A 169 -14.63 0.55 16.90
C LEU A 169 -15.13 1.72 16.03
N MET A 170 -16.14 2.45 16.50
CA MET A 170 -16.65 3.65 15.80
C MET A 170 -15.55 4.68 15.56
N ARG A 171 -14.69 4.92 16.58
CA ARG A 171 -13.55 5.80 16.47
C ARG A 171 -12.53 5.29 15.44
N ALA A 172 -12.18 4.00 15.49
CA ALA A 172 -11.26 3.40 14.51
C ALA A 172 -11.80 3.51 13.08
N LEU A 173 -13.09 3.23 12.88
CA LEU A 173 -13.76 3.35 11.58
C LEU A 173 -13.73 4.78 11.05
N ARG A 174 -14.00 5.76 11.89
CA ARG A 174 -13.97 7.18 11.51
C ARG A 174 -12.55 7.61 11.18
N ASP A 175 -11.62 7.43 12.11
CA ASP A 175 -10.27 8.00 12.02
C ASP A 175 -9.47 7.38 10.85
N MET A 176 -9.72 6.12 10.52
CA MET A 176 -9.05 5.43 9.40
C MET A 176 -9.66 5.69 8.02
N ASN A 177 -10.93 6.05 7.95
CA ASN A 177 -11.62 6.23 6.67
C ASN A 177 -11.89 7.69 6.32
N HIS A 178 -12.24 8.53 7.29
CA HIS A 178 -12.53 9.95 7.07
C HIS A 178 -11.46 10.70 6.24
N PRO A 179 -10.13 10.51 6.46
CA PRO A 179 -9.11 11.19 5.67
C PRO A 179 -9.09 10.83 4.18
N LYS A 180 -9.71 9.70 3.81
CA LYS A 180 -9.71 9.19 2.42
C LYS A 180 -10.82 9.79 1.57
N PHE A 181 -11.88 10.32 2.21
CA PHE A 181 -13.08 10.75 1.49
C PHE A 181 -12.95 12.14 0.88
N VAL A 182 -13.58 12.29 -0.28
CA VAL A 182 -13.84 13.60 -0.86
C VAL A 182 -14.88 14.34 0.01
N TYR A 183 -14.88 15.66 -0.06
CA TYR A 183 -15.69 16.50 0.83
C TYR A 183 -17.20 16.15 0.80
N GLU A 184 -17.72 15.84 -0.39
CA GLU A 184 -19.14 15.52 -0.59
C GLU A 184 -19.57 14.21 0.07
N ASP A 185 -18.66 13.24 0.19
CA ASP A 185 -18.95 11.92 0.77
C ASP A 185 -18.85 11.90 2.31
N VAL A 186 -18.17 12.87 2.89
CA VAL A 186 -17.95 12.93 4.35
C VAL A 186 -19.26 12.96 5.15
N PRO A 187 -20.23 13.85 4.84
CA PRO A 187 -21.50 13.90 5.59
C PRO A 187 -22.27 12.59 5.51
N LEU A 188 -22.27 11.94 4.33
CA LEU A 188 -22.96 10.68 4.11
C LEU A 188 -22.33 9.54 4.91
N PHE A 189 -21.01 9.44 4.91
CA PHE A 189 -20.30 8.43 5.70
C PHE A 189 -20.50 8.61 7.20
N LEU A 190 -20.45 9.85 7.70
CA LEU A 190 -20.74 10.14 9.12
C LEU A 190 -22.18 9.84 9.48
N GLY A 191 -23.12 10.03 8.56
CA GLY A 191 -24.52 9.60 8.69
C GLY A 191 -24.62 8.08 8.87
N LEU A 192 -23.98 7.31 8.00
CA LEU A 192 -23.95 5.83 8.10
C LEU A 192 -23.37 5.34 9.43
N ILE A 193 -22.30 5.98 9.91
CA ILE A 193 -21.74 5.66 11.24
C ILE A 193 -22.76 5.93 12.34
N ARG A 194 -23.45 7.09 12.32
CA ARG A 194 -24.44 7.47 13.33
C ARG A 194 -25.61 6.48 13.34
N ASP A 195 -26.08 6.05 12.19
CA ASP A 195 -27.18 5.10 12.07
C ASP A 195 -26.82 3.70 12.60
N LEU A 196 -25.58 3.27 12.40
CA LEU A 196 -25.10 1.99 12.90
C LEU A 196 -24.75 2.00 14.39
N PHE A 197 -24.43 3.18 14.94
CA PHE A 197 -24.07 3.36 16.35
C PHE A 197 -24.98 4.41 17.03
N PRO A 198 -26.29 4.14 17.12
CA PRO A 198 -27.24 5.12 17.65
C PRO A 198 -26.95 5.51 19.10
N GLY A 199 -27.12 6.80 19.41
CA GLY A 199 -26.91 7.35 20.75
C GLY A 199 -25.46 7.44 21.20
N MET A 200 -24.49 7.18 20.32
CA MET A 200 -23.06 7.36 20.59
C MET A 200 -22.52 8.56 19.83
N GLU A 201 -21.87 9.45 20.57
CA GLU A 201 -21.10 10.55 20.01
C GLU A 201 -19.60 10.27 20.19
N CYS A 202 -18.89 10.17 19.09
CA CYS A 202 -17.45 10.05 19.11
C CYS A 202 -16.82 11.44 18.94
N GLN A 203 -16.46 12.08 20.03
CA GLN A 203 -15.68 13.31 19.95
C GLN A 203 -14.31 13.00 19.31
N ARG A 204 -13.88 13.88 18.42
CA ARG A 204 -12.54 13.80 17.85
C ARG A 204 -11.52 14.10 18.94
N VAL A 205 -10.46 13.31 19.02
CA VAL A 205 -9.34 13.63 19.91
C VAL A 205 -8.69 14.91 19.39
N GLY A 206 -8.75 15.95 20.19
CA GLY A 206 -8.12 17.22 19.86
C GLY A 206 -6.62 17.17 20.15
N TYR A 207 -5.84 17.79 19.30
CA TYR A 207 -4.42 18.03 19.50
C TYR A 207 -4.16 19.53 19.66
N PRO A 208 -4.60 20.18 20.78
CA PRO A 208 -4.60 21.65 20.87
C PRO A 208 -3.22 22.27 20.68
N LYS A 209 -2.18 21.65 21.22
CA LYS A 209 -0.80 22.12 21.04
C LYS A 209 -0.33 21.99 19.57
N PHE A 210 -0.70 20.89 18.93
CA PHE A 210 -0.36 20.66 17.54
C PHE A 210 -1.13 21.58 16.59
N ASN A 211 -2.43 21.78 16.83
CA ASN A 211 -3.25 22.71 16.07
C ASN A 211 -2.70 24.14 16.15
N ALA A 212 -2.37 24.61 17.36
CA ALA A 212 -1.74 25.92 17.53
C ALA A 212 -0.40 26.06 16.81
N ALA A 213 0.42 25.00 16.79
CA ALA A 213 1.65 24.99 16.05
C ALA A 213 1.43 25.02 14.52
N VAL A 214 0.44 24.31 14.01
CA VAL A 214 0.05 24.34 12.59
C VAL A 214 -0.42 25.74 12.18
N GLU A 215 -1.31 26.36 12.96
CA GLU A 215 -1.77 27.73 12.71
C GLU A 215 -0.64 28.74 12.73
N ALA A 216 0.27 28.64 13.69
CA ALA A 216 1.45 29.50 13.77
C ALA A 216 2.39 29.35 12.54
N VAL A 217 2.59 28.12 12.06
CA VAL A 217 3.39 27.86 10.86
C VAL A 217 2.71 28.40 9.61
N LEU A 218 1.40 28.20 9.45
CA LEU A 218 0.65 28.76 8.31
C LEU A 218 0.72 30.29 8.29
N THR A 219 0.51 30.94 9.42
CA THR A 219 0.61 32.40 9.56
C THR A 219 2.04 32.90 9.24
N LYS A 220 3.07 32.20 9.74
CA LYS A 220 4.46 32.55 9.50
C LYS A 220 4.85 32.49 8.01
N ASN A 221 4.19 31.63 7.26
CA ASN A 221 4.43 31.44 5.82
C ASN A 221 3.44 32.25 4.96
N ASP A 222 2.77 33.25 5.52
CA ASP A 222 1.80 34.12 4.86
C ASP A 222 0.62 33.39 4.21
N TYR A 223 0.24 32.22 4.73
CA TYR A 223 -0.96 31.52 4.33
C TYR A 223 -2.17 31.95 5.14
N ILE A 224 -3.34 31.98 4.49
CA ILE A 224 -4.62 32.17 5.19
C ILE A 224 -4.91 30.89 5.99
N VAL A 225 -5.16 31.05 7.29
CA VAL A 225 -5.51 29.93 8.16
C VAL A 225 -6.96 29.54 7.93
N LEU A 226 -7.17 28.40 7.30
CA LEU A 226 -8.51 27.85 7.06
C LEU A 226 -8.69 26.58 7.91
N PRO A 227 -9.82 26.42 8.62
CA PRO A 227 -10.04 25.27 9.51
C PRO A 227 -9.85 23.92 8.82
N TYR A 228 -10.31 23.79 7.57
CA TYR A 228 -10.16 22.54 6.81
C TYR A 228 -8.70 22.22 6.43
N GLN A 229 -7.83 23.23 6.27
CA GLN A 229 -6.40 23.01 6.03
C GLN A 229 -5.70 22.52 7.29
N VAL A 230 -6.00 23.14 8.43
CA VAL A 230 -5.51 22.66 9.74
C VAL A 230 -5.94 21.22 9.96
N ASP A 231 -7.21 20.92 9.68
CA ASP A 231 -7.74 19.55 9.76
C ASP A 231 -7.02 18.57 8.86
N LYS A 232 -6.65 18.95 7.63
CA LYS A 232 -5.88 18.07 6.72
C LYS A 232 -4.48 17.78 7.24
N VAL A 233 -3.80 18.74 7.84
CA VAL A 233 -2.49 18.52 8.48
C VAL A 233 -2.62 17.58 9.67
N VAL A 234 -3.67 17.75 10.49
CA VAL A 234 -3.95 16.86 11.62
C VAL A 234 -4.28 15.44 11.14
N GLN A 235 -5.13 15.28 10.12
CA GLN A 235 -5.46 13.99 9.53
C GLN A 235 -4.22 13.27 8.99
N MET A 236 -3.31 14.02 8.35
CA MET A 236 -2.04 13.48 7.90
C MET A 236 -1.18 13.02 9.07
N TYR A 237 -1.08 13.82 10.12
CA TYR A 237 -0.36 13.47 11.35
C TYR A 237 -0.91 12.18 11.97
N GLU A 238 -2.23 12.07 12.15
CA GLU A 238 -2.91 10.87 12.65
C GLU A 238 -2.63 9.64 11.79
N THR A 239 -2.68 9.79 10.46
CA THR A 239 -2.38 8.70 9.53
C THR A 239 -0.93 8.23 9.66
N MET A 240 0.03 9.15 9.80
CA MET A 240 1.45 8.82 9.93
C MET A 240 1.80 8.21 11.29
N MET A 241 0.98 8.37 12.32
CA MET A 241 1.12 7.63 13.58
C MET A 241 0.87 6.13 13.41
N THR A 242 0.08 5.74 12.42
CA THR A 242 -0.35 4.35 12.18
C THR A 242 0.26 3.74 10.92
N ARG A 243 0.78 4.55 10.03
CA ARG A 243 1.33 4.14 8.73
C ARG A 243 2.68 4.80 8.48
N HIS A 244 3.65 4.01 8.02
CA HIS A 244 4.99 4.52 7.66
C HIS A 244 4.98 5.29 6.33
N SER A 245 4.04 5.01 5.44
CA SER A 245 3.89 5.69 4.16
C SER A 245 2.47 6.21 3.97
N THR A 246 2.35 7.43 3.48
CA THR A 246 1.09 8.14 3.27
C THR A 246 1.08 8.75 1.87
N MET A 247 -0.04 8.64 1.18
CA MET A 247 -0.24 9.23 -0.14
C MET A 247 -1.26 10.37 -0.04
N LEU A 248 -0.88 11.58 -0.50
CA LEU A 248 -1.80 12.69 -0.65
C LEU A 248 -2.28 12.75 -2.10
N VAL A 249 -3.59 12.62 -2.28
CA VAL A 249 -4.24 12.67 -3.59
C VAL A 249 -5.07 13.93 -3.71
N GLY A 250 -4.97 14.60 -4.84
CA GLY A 250 -5.76 15.80 -5.11
C GLY A 250 -5.29 16.54 -6.36
N PRO A 251 -6.06 17.53 -6.85
CA PRO A 251 -5.70 18.30 -8.04
C PRO A 251 -4.42 19.13 -7.83
N THR A 252 -3.82 19.53 -8.94
CA THR A 252 -2.70 20.49 -8.92
C THR A 252 -3.19 21.81 -8.31
N GLY A 253 -2.38 22.43 -7.44
CA GLY A 253 -2.78 23.62 -6.69
C GLY A 253 -3.63 23.34 -5.45
N GLY A 254 -4.01 22.09 -5.15
CA GLY A 254 -4.81 21.72 -3.97
C GLY A 254 -4.07 21.76 -2.62
N GLY A 255 -2.86 22.30 -2.55
CA GLY A 255 -2.13 22.49 -1.29
C GLY A 255 -1.41 21.24 -0.75
N LYS A 256 -1.27 20.17 -1.54
CA LYS A 256 -0.64 18.90 -1.08
C LYS A 256 0.74 19.10 -0.46
N SER A 257 1.63 19.78 -1.17
CA SER A 257 3.01 20.04 -0.70
C SER A 257 3.02 20.95 0.53
N VAL A 258 2.07 21.91 0.60
CA VAL A 258 1.91 22.80 1.77
C VAL A 258 1.53 22.01 3.01
N VAL A 259 0.62 21.04 2.91
CA VAL A 259 0.22 20.16 4.02
C VAL A 259 1.43 19.42 4.59
N VAL A 260 2.26 18.80 3.71
CA VAL A 260 3.46 18.07 4.14
C VAL A 260 4.49 18.99 4.80
N GLN A 261 4.76 20.14 4.19
CA GLN A 261 5.73 21.11 4.70
C GLN A 261 5.26 21.70 6.05
N THR A 262 3.99 22.03 6.17
CA THR A 262 3.40 22.55 7.41
C THR A 262 3.47 21.51 8.52
N LEU A 263 3.20 20.24 8.23
CA LEU A 263 3.34 19.14 9.20
C LEU A 263 4.77 19.09 9.77
N ALA A 264 5.78 19.08 8.92
CA ALA A 264 7.17 18.98 9.35
C ALA A 264 7.62 20.22 10.16
N ASN A 265 7.21 21.41 9.72
CA ASN A 265 7.51 22.63 10.44
C ASN A 265 6.80 22.71 11.80
N ALA A 266 5.54 22.23 11.89
CA ALA A 266 4.80 22.17 13.15
C ALA A 266 5.43 21.16 14.14
N GLN A 267 5.86 19.99 13.67
CA GLN A 267 6.60 19.02 14.49
C GLN A 267 7.92 19.62 15.00
N THR A 268 8.66 20.32 14.15
CA THR A 268 9.91 21.00 14.54
C THR A 268 9.65 22.08 15.58
N LEU A 269 8.57 22.86 15.43
CA LEU A 269 8.18 23.89 16.39
C LEU A 269 7.83 23.30 17.77
N LEU A 270 7.30 22.07 17.80
CA LEU A 270 7.00 21.34 19.03
C LEU A 270 8.20 20.61 19.65
N GLY A 271 9.41 20.80 19.07
CA GLY A 271 10.65 20.22 19.59
C GLY A 271 11.09 18.91 18.94
N LEU A 272 10.30 18.35 18.04
CA LEU A 272 10.68 17.16 17.25
C LEU A 272 11.26 17.61 15.92
N THR A 273 12.57 17.74 15.84
CA THR A 273 13.26 18.16 14.59
C THR A 273 12.85 17.25 13.43
N THR A 274 12.25 17.84 12.40
CA THR A 274 11.74 17.09 11.25
C THR A 274 12.36 17.62 9.96
N THR A 275 13.00 16.75 9.21
CA THR A 275 13.61 17.05 7.91
C THR A 275 12.88 16.37 6.78
N ILE A 276 12.70 17.07 5.65
CA ILE A 276 12.11 16.52 4.44
C ILE A 276 13.14 16.58 3.31
N ARG A 277 13.33 15.47 2.62
CA ARG A 277 14.02 15.40 1.33
C ARG A 277 12.99 15.19 0.24
N THR A 278 12.83 16.18 -0.63
CA THR A 278 11.87 16.12 -1.75
C THR A 278 12.59 15.71 -3.03
N LEU A 279 12.00 14.76 -3.76
CA LEU A 279 12.48 14.36 -5.07
C LEU A 279 11.30 14.10 -6.01
N ASN A 280 11.51 14.33 -7.31
CA ASN A 280 10.55 13.99 -8.34
C ASN A 280 11.06 12.76 -9.11
N PRO A 281 10.44 11.57 -8.92
CA PRO A 281 10.91 10.34 -9.55
C PRO A 281 10.84 10.37 -11.09
N LYS A 282 9.89 11.13 -11.64
CA LYS A 282 9.73 11.26 -13.11
C LYS A 282 10.79 12.14 -13.76
N ALA A 283 11.51 12.94 -12.99
CA ALA A 283 12.60 13.77 -13.49
C ALA A 283 13.92 13.01 -13.68
N CYS A 284 13.98 11.76 -13.19
CA CYS A 284 15.16 10.91 -13.22
C CYS A 284 14.85 9.60 -13.93
N SER A 285 15.84 9.03 -14.60
CA SER A 285 15.75 7.63 -15.05
C SER A 285 15.79 6.67 -13.84
N VAL A 286 15.34 5.43 -14.04
CA VAL A 286 15.37 4.40 -12.98
C VAL A 286 16.79 4.19 -12.45
N ILE A 287 17.79 4.24 -13.33
CA ILE A 287 19.20 4.10 -12.97
C ILE A 287 19.67 5.28 -12.11
N GLU A 288 19.33 6.49 -12.49
CA GLU A 288 19.68 7.69 -11.69
C GLU A 288 18.96 7.73 -10.35
N LEU A 289 17.74 7.18 -10.30
CA LEU A 289 16.95 7.15 -9.08
C LEU A 289 17.46 6.11 -8.08
N TYR A 290 17.61 4.86 -8.52
CA TYR A 290 17.97 3.74 -7.65
C TYR A 290 19.45 3.42 -7.63
N GLY A 291 20.12 3.52 -8.78
CA GLY A 291 21.52 3.15 -8.97
C GLY A 291 21.69 2.06 -10.03
N ILE A 292 22.92 1.69 -10.23
CA ILE A 292 23.32 0.69 -11.22
C ILE A 292 24.42 -0.22 -10.68
N LEU A 293 24.32 -1.51 -11.02
CA LEU A 293 25.40 -2.47 -10.85
C LEU A 293 26.24 -2.49 -12.12
N ASP A 294 27.53 -2.16 -12.02
CA ASP A 294 28.44 -2.25 -13.15
C ASP A 294 28.52 -3.72 -13.63
N PRO A 295 28.24 -4.00 -14.90
CA PRO A 295 28.22 -5.37 -15.40
C PRO A 295 29.59 -6.05 -15.44
N VAL A 296 30.68 -5.27 -15.43
CA VAL A 296 32.06 -5.77 -15.52
C VAL A 296 32.69 -5.91 -14.13
N THR A 297 32.72 -4.80 -13.36
CA THR A 297 33.35 -4.77 -12.04
C THR A 297 32.47 -5.31 -10.93
N ARG A 298 31.14 -5.40 -11.16
CA ARG A 298 30.14 -5.76 -10.14
C ARG A 298 30.04 -4.77 -9.00
N ASP A 299 30.57 -3.56 -9.17
CA ASP A 299 30.42 -2.50 -8.20
C ASP A 299 29.04 -1.85 -8.30
N TRP A 300 28.44 -1.60 -7.15
CA TRP A 300 27.18 -0.90 -7.08
C TRP A 300 27.41 0.62 -6.92
N THR A 301 26.79 1.42 -7.80
CA THR A 301 26.76 2.87 -7.69
C THR A 301 25.36 3.31 -7.27
N ASP A 302 25.26 3.99 -6.12
CA ASP A 302 23.98 4.48 -5.61
C ASP A 302 23.38 5.56 -6.51
N GLY A 303 22.08 5.48 -6.76
CA GLY A 303 21.29 6.57 -7.32
C GLY A 303 20.87 7.58 -6.25
N LEU A 304 20.10 8.57 -6.68
CA LEU A 304 19.65 9.67 -5.82
C LEU A 304 18.84 9.17 -4.61
N LEU A 305 17.83 8.33 -4.83
CA LEU A 305 16.99 7.77 -3.77
C LEU A 305 17.80 6.88 -2.83
N SER A 306 18.61 5.98 -3.38
CA SER A 306 19.44 5.07 -2.58
C SER A 306 20.39 5.83 -1.68
N ASN A 307 21.03 6.90 -2.19
CA ASN A 307 21.93 7.75 -1.40
C ASN A 307 21.18 8.49 -0.30
N ILE A 308 20.04 9.15 -0.61
CA ILE A 308 19.20 9.82 0.38
C ILE A 308 18.75 8.84 1.47
N PHE A 309 18.31 7.64 1.07
CA PHE A 309 17.84 6.63 2.01
C PHE A 309 18.96 6.17 2.94
N ARG A 310 20.16 5.93 2.42
CA ARG A 310 21.34 5.57 3.24
C ARG A 310 21.74 6.70 4.20
N GLU A 311 21.73 7.95 3.74
CA GLU A 311 22.01 9.10 4.60
C GLU A 311 21.00 9.23 5.74
N MET A 312 19.72 9.08 5.43
CA MET A 312 18.65 9.20 6.42
C MET A 312 18.61 8.03 7.43
N ASN A 313 19.19 6.87 7.08
CA ASN A 313 19.29 5.73 7.98
C ASN A 313 20.60 5.69 8.79
N LYS A 314 21.48 6.67 8.66
CA LYS A 314 22.65 6.77 9.52
C LYS A 314 22.20 6.92 10.98
N PRO A 315 22.81 6.16 11.91
CA PRO A 315 22.48 6.25 13.32
C PRO A 315 22.69 7.70 13.83
N THR A 316 21.79 8.16 14.66
CA THR A 316 21.84 9.48 15.30
C THR A 316 21.40 9.35 16.75
N ASP A 317 22.02 10.10 17.62
CA ASP A 317 21.64 10.18 19.04
C ASP A 317 20.52 11.23 19.28
N LYS A 318 20.07 11.92 18.23
CA LYS A 318 19.02 12.92 18.31
C LYS A 318 17.66 12.31 17.98
N GLU A 319 16.67 12.68 18.78
CA GLU A 319 15.28 12.36 18.45
C GLU A 319 14.82 13.29 17.30
N GLU A 320 14.76 12.73 16.10
CA GLU A 320 14.36 13.46 14.88
C GLU A 320 13.50 12.61 13.98
N ARG A 321 12.70 13.28 13.15
CA ARG A 321 11.93 12.65 12.07
C ARG A 321 12.55 12.99 10.72
N ARG A 322 12.66 12.00 9.87
CA ARG A 322 13.23 12.13 8.52
C ARG A 322 12.23 11.61 7.51
N TYR A 323 11.78 12.47 6.61
CA TYR A 323 10.78 12.14 5.60
C TYR A 323 11.37 12.24 4.20
N ILE A 324 11.04 11.28 3.35
CA ILE A 324 11.29 11.37 1.90
C ILE A 324 9.93 11.64 1.25
N MET A 325 9.83 12.75 0.52
CA MET A 325 8.65 13.14 -0.21
C MET A 325 8.88 12.94 -1.71
N PHE A 326 8.07 12.09 -2.31
CA PHE A 326 8.00 11.94 -3.75
C PHE A 326 6.95 12.91 -4.29
N ASP A 327 7.41 14.04 -4.84
CA ASP A 327 6.53 15.07 -5.40
C ASP A 327 6.36 14.86 -6.90
N GLY A 328 5.39 14.03 -7.27
CA GLY A 328 5.09 13.64 -8.64
C GLY A 328 4.07 12.51 -8.69
N ASP A 329 3.72 12.10 -9.90
CA ASP A 329 2.79 10.99 -10.10
C ASP A 329 3.44 9.65 -9.71
N VAL A 330 2.63 8.78 -9.14
CA VAL A 330 3.00 7.40 -8.87
C VAL A 330 2.72 6.57 -10.12
N ASP A 331 3.75 5.99 -10.71
CA ASP A 331 3.61 5.06 -11.82
C ASP A 331 4.47 3.80 -11.64
N ALA A 332 4.15 2.76 -12.41
CA ALA A 332 4.79 1.47 -12.30
C ALA A 332 6.29 1.51 -12.67
N LEU A 333 6.71 2.45 -13.54
CA LEU A 333 8.08 2.51 -14.04
C LEU A 333 9.12 2.72 -12.93
N TRP A 334 8.76 3.48 -11.90
CA TRP A 334 9.69 3.72 -10.81
C TRP A 334 9.29 3.06 -9.49
N ILE A 335 7.99 2.91 -9.19
CA ILE A 335 7.58 2.42 -7.87
C ILE A 335 7.73 0.91 -7.69
N GLU A 336 7.80 0.17 -8.79
CA GLU A 336 7.92 -1.30 -8.78
C GLU A 336 9.37 -1.79 -8.84
N ASN A 337 10.36 -0.88 -8.85
CA ASN A 337 11.79 -1.22 -8.86
C ASN A 337 12.41 -1.34 -7.48
#